data_20452f4b22652ed4b8630b0b3e67ed82
#
_entry.id   20452f4b22652ed4b8630b0b3e67ed82
#
_cell.length_a   1.000
_cell.length_b   1.000
_cell.length_c   1.000
_cell.angle_alpha   90.00
_cell.angle_beta   90.00
_cell.angle_gamma   90.00
#
_symmetry.space_group_name_H-M   'P 1'
#
loop_
_entity.id
_entity.type
_entity.pdbx_description
1 polymer ?
#
loop_
_entity_poly.entity_id
_entity_poly.type
_entity_poly.pdbx_seq_one_letter_code
_entity_poly.pdbx_strand_id
1 'polypeptide(L)'
;MKVESDQDFKQLREQFTAWRHRFPMFVHDVQRIEKIINQHITAHSKIMVMYRQTKNRSYLEKAQQEINTINTVLTTVEKMELMSLLSRG
;
A
#
# COMPACT_ATOMS: atom_id res chain seq x y z
N MET A 1 1.80 -9.34 -1.76
CA MET A 1 0.41 -9.03 -1.37
C MET A 1 -0.20 -8.06 -2.39
N LYS A 2 -1.44 -8.27 -2.75
CA LYS A 2 -2.18 -7.38 -3.65
C LYS A 2 -3.41 -6.80 -2.91
N VAL A 3 -3.59 -5.50 -3.00
CA VAL A 3 -4.75 -4.81 -2.43
C VAL A 3 -5.83 -4.72 -3.49
N GLU A 4 -7.04 -5.19 -3.20
CA GLU A 4 -8.17 -5.14 -4.12
C GLU A 4 -9.21 -4.11 -3.70
N SER A 5 -9.34 -3.86 -2.39
CA SER A 5 -10.29 -2.90 -1.85
C SER A 5 -9.79 -2.34 -0.53
N ASP A 6 -10.54 -1.39 0.05
CA ASP A 6 -10.23 -0.80 1.35
C ASP A 6 -10.28 -1.82 2.50
N GLN A 7 -10.96 -2.94 2.32
CA GLN A 7 -10.98 -4.01 3.30
C GLN A 7 -9.60 -4.61 3.53
N ASP A 8 -8.71 -4.52 2.54
CA ASP A 8 -7.35 -5.05 2.64
C ASP A 8 -6.39 -4.11 3.36
N PHE A 9 -6.77 -2.86 3.64
CA PHE A 9 -5.87 -1.88 4.23
C PHE A 9 -5.41 -2.26 5.65
N LYS A 10 -6.28 -2.87 6.44
CA LYS A 10 -5.91 -3.33 7.78
C LYS A 10 -4.82 -4.41 7.70
N GLN A 11 -5.00 -5.39 6.83
CA GLN A 11 -4.03 -6.46 6.61
C GLN A 11 -2.71 -5.89 6.07
N LEU A 12 -2.79 -4.91 5.19
CA LEU A 12 -1.60 -4.25 4.65
C LEU A 12 -0.77 -3.58 5.75
N ARG A 13 -1.43 -2.89 6.69
CA ARG A 13 -0.74 -2.26 7.82
C ARG A 13 -0.07 -3.29 8.72
N GLU A 14 -0.71 -4.43 8.95
CA GLU A 14 -0.13 -5.54 9.70
C GLU A 14 1.10 -6.10 8.97
N GLN A 15 1.04 -6.19 7.65
CA GLN A 15 2.18 -6.64 6.84
C GLN A 15 3.37 -5.70 6.94
N PHE A 16 3.17 -4.38 7.00
CA PHE A 16 4.27 -3.44 7.17
C PHE A 16 5.00 -3.65 8.50
N THR A 17 4.27 -3.94 9.57
CA THR A 17 4.88 -4.27 10.86
C THR A 17 5.74 -5.54 10.73
N ALA A 18 5.24 -6.56 10.06
CA ALA A 18 5.99 -7.80 9.83
C ALA A 18 7.24 -7.54 8.98
N TRP A 19 7.13 -6.74 7.93
CA TRP A 19 8.26 -6.44 7.05
C TRP A 19 9.36 -5.66 7.76
N ARG A 20 9.04 -4.73 8.64
CA ARG A 20 10.05 -4.00 9.42
C ARG A 20 10.89 -4.95 10.27
N HIS A 21 10.29 -5.99 10.82
CA HIS A 21 11.01 -7.01 11.58
C HIS A 21 11.78 -7.99 10.70
N ARG A 22 11.20 -8.35 9.56
CA ARG A 22 11.76 -9.32 8.63
C ARG A 22 12.97 -8.76 7.85
N PHE A 23 12.96 -7.46 7.56
CA PHE A 23 13.97 -6.81 6.74
C PHE A 23 14.68 -5.70 7.51
N PRO A 24 15.47 -6.03 8.57
CA PRO A 24 16.12 -5.00 9.37
C PRO A 24 17.10 -4.14 8.56
N MET A 25 17.70 -4.68 7.49
CA MET A 25 18.59 -3.92 6.60
C MET A 25 17.85 -2.87 5.79
N PHE A 26 16.55 -3.06 5.58
CA PHE A 26 15.71 -2.18 4.76
C PHE A 26 14.65 -1.44 5.58
N VAL A 27 14.84 -1.35 6.90
CA VAL A 27 13.81 -0.77 7.79
C VAL A 27 13.45 0.67 7.38
N HIS A 28 14.42 1.48 6.99
CA HIS A 28 14.17 2.87 6.57
C HIS A 28 13.42 2.92 5.24
N ASP A 29 13.76 2.03 4.31
CA ASP A 29 13.08 1.93 3.02
C ASP A 29 11.64 1.45 3.22
N VAL A 30 11.42 0.46 4.08
CA VAL A 30 10.06 -0.03 4.41
C VAL A 30 9.23 1.08 5.05
N GLN A 31 9.80 1.86 5.97
CA GLN A 31 9.11 2.99 6.60
C GLN A 31 8.75 4.07 5.59
N ARG A 32 9.63 4.36 4.64
CA ARG A 32 9.37 5.33 3.58
C ARG A 32 8.23 4.87 2.68
N ILE A 33 8.24 3.61 2.29
CA ILE A 33 7.17 3.01 1.48
C ILE A 33 5.86 3.03 2.23
N GLU A 34 5.86 2.68 3.52
CA GLU A 34 4.67 2.73 4.37
C GLU A 34 4.07 4.13 4.41
N LYS A 35 4.92 5.16 4.54
CA LYS A 35 4.47 6.55 4.56
C LYS A 35 3.78 6.93 3.24
N ILE A 36 4.36 6.54 2.11
CA ILE A 36 3.79 6.80 0.79
C ILE A 36 2.43 6.10 0.66
N ILE A 37 2.37 4.83 1.03
CA ILE A 37 1.13 4.05 0.95
C ILE A 37 0.05 4.64 1.87
N ASN A 38 0.41 5.08 3.08
CA ASN A 38 -0.56 5.71 3.98
C ASN A 38 -1.13 7.00 3.41
N GLN A 39 -0.36 7.77 2.64
CA GLN A 39 -0.86 8.95 1.93
C GLN A 39 -1.94 8.55 0.91
N HIS A 40 -1.73 7.46 0.17
CA HIS A 40 -2.71 6.98 -0.82
C HIS A 40 -3.93 6.35 -0.15
N ILE A 41 -3.77 5.68 0.99
CA ILE A 41 -4.89 5.18 1.80
C ILE A 41 -5.77 6.35 2.26
N THR A 42 -5.15 7.42 2.76
CA THR A 42 -5.86 8.62 3.18
C THR A 42 -6.60 9.28 2.02
N ALA A 43 -5.95 9.39 0.87
CA ALA A 43 -6.57 9.93 -0.35
C ALA A 43 -7.77 9.08 -0.77
N HIS A 44 -7.62 7.75 -0.76
CA HIS A 44 -8.71 6.83 -1.06
C HIS A 44 -9.91 7.06 -0.14
N SER A 45 -9.67 7.19 1.17
CA SER A 45 -10.73 7.41 2.15
C SER A 45 -11.48 8.71 1.90
N LYS A 46 -10.77 9.80 1.59
CA LYS A 46 -11.39 11.09 1.25
C LYS A 46 -12.24 11.00 -0.02
N ILE A 47 -11.74 10.32 -1.03
CA ILE A 47 -12.46 10.11 -2.29
C ILE A 47 -13.75 9.33 -2.04
N MET A 48 -13.71 8.30 -1.21
CA MET A 48 -14.91 7.51 -0.88
C MET A 48 -15.94 8.30 -0.08
N VAL A 49 -15.51 9.22 0.79
CA VAL A 49 -16.42 10.14 1.46
C VAL A 49 -17.14 11.02 0.43
N MET A 50 -16.42 11.58 -0.54
CA MET A 50 -17.01 12.39 -1.61
C MET A 50 -17.98 11.57 -2.46
N TYR A 51 -17.65 10.32 -2.77
CA TYR A 51 -18.56 9.44 -3.49
C TYR A 51 -19.87 9.23 -2.73
N ARG A 52 -19.79 8.94 -1.42
CA ARG A 52 -20.99 8.72 -0.60
C ARG A 52 -21.91 9.95 -0.55
N GLN A 53 -21.32 11.15 -0.54
CA GLN A 53 -22.06 12.40 -0.49
C GLN A 53 -22.69 12.75 -1.83
N THR A 54 -22.00 12.53 -2.94
CA THR A 54 -22.40 13.00 -4.28
C THR A 54 -22.97 11.89 -5.18
N LYS A 55 -22.65 10.63 -4.90
CA LYS A 55 -22.95 9.47 -5.74
C LYS A 55 -22.40 9.59 -7.17
N ASN A 56 -21.39 10.44 -7.37
CA ASN A 56 -20.76 10.63 -8.66
C ASN A 56 -19.73 9.52 -8.88
N ARG A 57 -19.96 8.71 -9.91
CA ARG A 57 -19.12 7.54 -10.22
C ARG A 57 -17.69 7.88 -10.59
N SER A 58 -17.41 9.14 -10.98
CA SER A 58 -16.02 9.54 -11.25
C SER A 58 -15.12 9.38 -10.03
N TYR A 59 -15.67 9.48 -8.82
CA TYR A 59 -14.91 9.24 -7.59
C TYR A 59 -14.52 7.78 -7.42
N LEU A 60 -15.34 6.84 -7.90
CA LEU A 60 -14.98 5.41 -7.87
C LEU A 60 -13.76 5.12 -8.74
N GLU A 61 -13.66 5.77 -9.90
CA GLU A 61 -12.50 5.63 -10.78
C GLU A 61 -11.24 6.18 -10.11
N LYS A 62 -11.36 7.34 -9.46
CA LYS A 62 -10.25 7.95 -8.72
C LYS A 62 -9.81 7.06 -7.55
N ALA A 63 -10.76 6.49 -6.82
CA ALA A 63 -10.47 5.56 -5.73
C ALA A 63 -9.72 4.33 -6.25
N GLN A 64 -10.13 3.79 -7.40
CA GLN A 64 -9.46 2.65 -8.02
C GLN A 64 -8.03 3.00 -8.44
N GLN A 65 -7.79 4.23 -8.92
CA GLN A 65 -6.45 4.70 -9.24
C GLN A 65 -5.55 4.72 -8.01
N GLU A 66 -6.08 5.10 -6.84
CA GLU A 66 -5.32 5.05 -5.59
C GLU A 66 -4.94 3.62 -5.23
N ILE A 67 -5.87 2.67 -5.38
CA ILE A 67 -5.60 1.24 -5.17
C ILE A 67 -4.50 0.75 -6.13
N ASN A 68 -4.58 1.12 -7.40
CA ASN A 68 -3.60 0.74 -8.41
C ASN A 68 -2.21 1.28 -8.05
N THR A 69 -2.12 2.52 -7.59
CA THR A 69 -0.87 3.14 -7.16
C THR A 69 -0.28 2.41 -5.96
N ILE A 70 -1.11 2.05 -4.98
CA ILE A 70 -0.68 1.27 -3.82
C ILE A 70 -0.06 -0.05 -4.28
N ASN A 71 -0.72 -0.77 -5.19
CA ASN A 71 -0.20 -2.04 -5.71
C ASN A 71 1.11 -1.86 -6.47
N THR A 72 1.26 -0.77 -7.21
CA THR A 72 2.51 -0.45 -7.92
C THR A 72 3.65 -0.24 -6.91
N VAL A 73 3.39 0.49 -5.83
CA VAL A 73 4.39 0.71 -4.77
C VAL A 73 4.73 -0.61 -4.06
N LEU A 74 3.75 -1.48 -3.86
CA LEU A 74 3.97 -2.78 -3.22
C LEU A 74 4.91 -3.69 -4.01
N THR A 75 5.03 -3.53 -5.33
CA THR A 75 5.99 -4.29 -6.11
C THR A 75 7.43 -4.00 -5.68
N THR A 76 7.71 -2.81 -5.15
CA THR A 76 9.03 -2.47 -4.61
C THR A 76 9.37 -3.34 -3.40
N VAL A 77 8.38 -3.61 -2.53
CA VAL A 77 8.57 -4.49 -1.37
C VAL A 77 8.85 -5.93 -1.82
N GLU A 78 8.15 -6.39 -2.85
CA GLU A 78 8.39 -7.72 -3.43
C GLU A 78 9.83 -7.85 -3.95
N LYS A 79 10.36 -6.80 -4.59
CA LYS A 79 11.74 -6.76 -5.03
C LYS A 79 12.72 -6.82 -3.86
N MET A 80 12.41 -6.15 -2.75
CA MET A 80 13.23 -6.24 -1.53
C MET A 80 13.26 -7.65 -0.97
N GLU A 81 12.12 -8.35 -0.96
CA GLU A 81 12.06 -9.75 -0.56
C GLU A 81 12.98 -10.61 -1.41
N LEU A 82 12.91 -10.44 -2.73
CA LEU A 82 13.74 -11.19 -3.66
C LEU A 82 15.22 -10.91 -3.44
N MET A 83 15.60 -9.65 -3.27
CA MET A 83 16.99 -9.26 -3.00
C MET A 83 17.49 -9.85 -1.68
N SER A 84 16.64 -9.88 -0.65
CA SER A 84 16.97 -10.46 0.64
C SER A 84 17.24 -11.96 0.52
N LEU A 85 16.44 -12.68 -0.28
CA LEU A 85 16.64 -14.10 -0.54
C LEU A 85 17.94 -14.36 -1.30
N LEU A 86 18.26 -13.53 -2.30
CA LEU A 86 19.48 -13.66 -3.09
C LEU A 86 20.74 -13.42 -2.25
N SER A 87 20.69 -12.47 -1.30
CA SER A 87 21.84 -12.15 -0.45
C SER A 87 22.11 -13.23 0.60
N ARG A 88 21.17 -14.14 0.85
CA ARG A 88 21.34 -15.26 1.76
C ARG A 88 21.97 -16.49 1.11
N GLY A 89 21.97 -16.50 -0.20
CA GLY A 89 22.51 -17.61 -0.96
C GLY A 89 24.02 -17.58 -1.04
#